data_c4fb22aab2465b5b9678b2d390e5fe6d
#
_entry.id   c4fb22aab2465b5b9678b2d390e5fe6d
#
_cell.length_a   1.000
_cell.length_b   1.000
_cell.length_c   1.000
_cell.angle_alpha   90.00
_cell.angle_beta   90.00
_cell.angle_gamma   90.00
#
_symmetry.space_group_name_H-M   'P 1'
#
loop_
_entity.id
_entity.type
_entity.pdbx_description
1 polymer ?
#
loop_
_entity_poly.entity_id
_entity_poly.type
_entity_poly.pdbx_seq_one_letter_code
_entity_poly.pdbx_strand_id
1 'polypeptide(L)'
;MRKNTFRTQVYFCSKQFGPLVVAFVGLPARGKTVTGNKLARYLNWTGEAAKVFVASEYRRKLVDRYDSHDLFRADNMEAMAIRRKSSVSAMEDATHWLNTEGNIAILDATNTTRDHRQAVYDYFVSQLGFKLLFVEFIVEDEEILSRNIKEVLMNSPDYKDMAEEKALDDFEQKVQHYMEQYETMSSSQDKLYSFIRILNQGEDISSHKVRGHLETKIQTFLTNFSPTPKTLYFSRHGESENNVLGKIGGDADLSPRGQQYGLSLARHMNAQSIPNLHVWTSELRRTKQTAEGINAIIQHLAPLNELDAVCNNS
;
A
#
# COMPACT_ATOMS: atom_id res chain seq x y z
N MET A 1 -12.98 -33.27 2.34
CA MET A 1 -14.10 -32.34 2.55
C MET A 1 -13.98 -31.44 3.80
N ARG A 2 -12.79 -30.99 4.23
CA ARG A 2 -12.63 -30.12 5.43
C ARG A 2 -12.02 -28.72 5.16
N LYS A 3 -11.81 -28.33 3.90
CA LYS A 3 -11.22 -27.01 3.55
C LYS A 3 -12.23 -25.87 3.33
N ASN A 4 -13.52 -26.17 3.21
CA ASN A 4 -14.53 -25.12 2.92
C ASN A 4 -15.20 -24.51 4.18
N THR A 5 -15.11 -25.18 5.33
CA THR A 5 -15.77 -24.72 6.56
C THR A 5 -15.08 -23.52 7.21
N PHE A 6 -13.76 -23.43 7.09
CA PHE A 6 -12.98 -22.31 7.65
C PHE A 6 -13.17 -20.99 6.86
N ARG A 7 -13.27 -21.10 5.53
CA ARG A 7 -13.51 -19.91 4.68
C ARG A 7 -14.89 -19.31 4.91
N THR A 8 -15.89 -20.14 5.14
CA THR A 8 -17.28 -19.67 5.37
C THR A 8 -17.43 -19.00 6.74
N GLN A 9 -16.71 -19.45 7.77
CA GLN A 9 -16.76 -18.84 9.11
C GLN A 9 -16.05 -17.47 9.16
N VAL A 10 -14.97 -17.28 8.41
CA VAL A 10 -14.26 -15.99 8.31
C VAL A 10 -15.11 -14.98 7.53
N TYR A 11 -15.81 -15.39 6.47
CA TYR A 11 -16.74 -14.53 5.72
C TYR A 11 -17.94 -14.07 6.56
N PHE A 12 -18.41 -14.87 7.49
CA PHE A 12 -19.54 -14.50 8.36
C PHE A 12 -19.13 -13.48 9.43
N CYS A 13 -17.89 -13.49 9.89
CA CYS A 13 -17.42 -12.55 10.92
C CYS A 13 -17.15 -11.15 10.35
N SER A 14 -16.71 -11.03 9.10
CA SER A 14 -16.40 -9.73 8.46
C SER A 14 -17.65 -8.93 8.05
N LYS A 15 -18.75 -9.59 7.72
CA LYS A 15 -20.03 -8.92 7.45
C LYS A 15 -20.69 -8.27 8.69
N GLN A 16 -20.22 -8.57 9.90
CA GLN A 16 -20.76 -8.00 11.15
C GLN A 16 -20.47 -6.49 11.32
N PHE A 17 -19.50 -5.92 10.60
CA PHE A 17 -19.09 -4.51 10.75
C PHE A 17 -19.63 -3.56 9.67
N GLY A 18 -20.38 -4.07 8.70
CA GLY A 18 -20.88 -3.32 7.54
C GLY A 18 -19.77 -2.98 6.52
N PRO A 19 -20.17 -2.63 5.27
CA PRO A 19 -19.22 -2.23 4.24
C PRO A 19 -18.46 -0.95 4.61
N LEU A 20 -17.15 -0.93 4.29
CA LEU A 20 -16.29 0.24 4.48
C LEU A 20 -15.80 0.76 3.13
N VAL A 21 -15.94 2.06 2.92
CA VAL A 21 -15.33 2.77 1.80
C VAL A 21 -14.12 3.55 2.32
N VAL A 22 -12.98 3.40 1.67
CA VAL A 22 -11.76 4.18 1.92
C VAL A 22 -11.59 5.12 0.73
N ALA A 23 -11.89 6.40 0.88
CA ALA A 23 -11.81 7.39 -0.18
C ALA A 23 -10.52 8.21 -0.07
N PHE A 24 -9.72 8.20 -1.13
CA PHE A 24 -8.47 8.95 -1.16
C PHE A 24 -8.70 10.42 -1.48
N VAL A 25 -7.88 11.27 -0.88
CA VAL A 25 -7.85 12.72 -1.07
C VAL A 25 -6.42 13.13 -1.40
N GLY A 26 -6.24 14.10 -2.28
CA GLY A 26 -4.92 14.69 -2.55
C GLY A 26 -4.62 14.85 -4.04
N LEU A 27 -3.64 15.66 -4.32
CA LEU A 27 -3.18 16.04 -5.66
C LEU A 27 -2.62 14.83 -6.45
N PRO A 28 -2.52 14.91 -7.77
CA PRO A 28 -1.81 13.90 -8.57
C PRO A 28 -0.35 13.69 -8.11
N ALA A 29 0.23 12.53 -8.36
CA ALA A 29 1.60 12.13 -7.98
C ALA A 29 1.91 12.18 -6.47
N ARG A 30 0.90 12.02 -5.59
CA ARG A 30 1.09 11.94 -4.13
C ARG A 30 1.10 10.50 -3.59
N GLY A 31 1.24 9.50 -4.45
CA GLY A 31 1.37 8.08 -4.06
C GLY A 31 0.06 7.35 -3.79
N LYS A 32 -1.11 7.94 -4.06
CA LYS A 32 -2.44 7.34 -3.81
C LYS A 32 -2.59 5.94 -4.41
N THR A 33 -2.42 5.81 -5.71
CA THR A 33 -2.65 4.54 -6.44
C THR A 33 -1.73 3.42 -5.95
N VAL A 34 -0.45 3.73 -5.73
CA VAL A 34 0.52 2.75 -5.20
C VAL A 34 0.10 2.28 -3.82
N THR A 35 -0.25 3.21 -2.93
CA THR A 35 -0.71 2.90 -1.57
C THR A 35 -2.02 2.12 -1.60
N GLY A 36 -2.97 2.49 -2.46
CA GLY A 36 -4.24 1.79 -2.61
C GLY A 36 -4.08 0.33 -3.02
N ASN A 37 -3.25 0.07 -4.02
CA ASN A 37 -2.96 -1.28 -4.47
C ASN A 37 -2.25 -2.12 -3.38
N LYS A 38 -1.30 -1.53 -2.64
CA LYS A 38 -0.62 -2.21 -1.55
C LYS A 38 -1.56 -2.47 -0.37
N LEU A 39 -2.40 -1.50 -0.01
CA LEU A 39 -3.42 -1.64 1.02
C LEU A 39 -4.41 -2.75 0.67
N ALA A 40 -4.93 -2.78 -0.55
CA ALA A 40 -5.84 -3.84 -0.99
C ALA A 40 -5.17 -5.24 -0.91
N ARG A 41 -3.91 -5.36 -1.32
CA ARG A 41 -3.15 -6.62 -1.19
C ARG A 41 -2.98 -7.05 0.26
N TYR A 42 -2.63 -6.12 1.15
CA TYR A 42 -2.50 -6.39 2.58
C TYR A 42 -3.82 -6.84 3.19
N LEU A 43 -4.91 -6.14 2.91
CA LEU A 43 -6.23 -6.47 3.42
C LEU A 43 -6.68 -7.85 2.93
N ASN A 44 -6.52 -8.15 1.64
CA ASN A 44 -6.84 -9.47 1.08
C ASN A 44 -5.98 -10.59 1.71
N TRP A 45 -4.70 -10.32 1.93
CA TRP A 45 -3.80 -11.28 2.60
C TRP A 45 -4.23 -11.55 4.04
N THR A 46 -4.75 -10.54 4.73
CA THR A 46 -5.23 -10.66 6.11
C THR A 46 -6.69 -11.13 6.22
N GLY A 47 -7.31 -11.53 5.11
CA GLY A 47 -8.64 -12.16 5.08
C GLY A 47 -9.81 -11.21 4.84
N GLU A 48 -9.56 -9.92 4.58
CA GLU A 48 -10.60 -8.98 4.20
C GLU A 48 -10.74 -8.93 2.66
N ALA A 49 -11.97 -8.96 2.15
CA ALA A 49 -12.20 -8.77 0.72
C ALA A 49 -12.11 -7.28 0.36
N ALA A 50 -10.97 -6.86 -0.21
CA ALA A 50 -10.70 -5.46 -0.56
C ALA A 50 -10.40 -5.29 -2.05
N LYS A 51 -10.92 -4.20 -2.66
CA LYS A 51 -10.71 -3.87 -4.09
C LYS A 51 -10.54 -2.37 -4.28
N VAL A 52 -9.69 -2.00 -5.24
CA VAL A 52 -9.45 -0.60 -5.63
C VAL A 52 -10.29 -0.25 -6.85
N PHE A 53 -10.91 0.93 -6.81
CA PHE A 53 -11.68 1.54 -7.89
C PHE A 53 -11.01 2.86 -8.27
N VAL A 54 -10.35 2.89 -9.43
CA VAL A 54 -9.50 4.00 -9.85
C VAL A 54 -10.28 4.93 -10.78
N ALA A 55 -10.67 6.11 -10.30
CA ALA A 55 -11.51 7.06 -11.06
C ALA A 55 -10.94 7.42 -12.44
N SER A 56 -9.60 7.47 -12.59
CA SER A 56 -8.97 7.74 -13.88
C SER A 56 -9.16 6.61 -14.91
N GLU A 57 -9.36 5.37 -14.49
CA GLU A 57 -9.67 4.25 -15.40
C GLU A 57 -11.08 4.41 -15.98
N TYR A 58 -12.05 4.84 -15.15
CA TYR A 58 -13.41 5.14 -15.63
C TYR A 58 -13.42 6.32 -16.58
N ARG A 59 -12.61 7.35 -16.31
CA ARG A 59 -12.44 8.48 -17.23
C ARG A 59 -11.92 8.02 -18.60
N ARG A 60 -10.90 7.17 -18.62
CA ARG A 60 -10.33 6.63 -19.87
C ARG A 60 -11.32 5.80 -20.69
N LYS A 61 -12.34 5.22 -20.05
CA LYS A 61 -13.43 4.53 -20.77
C LYS A 61 -14.41 5.50 -21.43
N LEU A 62 -14.48 6.75 -20.96
CA LEU A 62 -15.38 7.79 -21.48
C LEU A 62 -14.72 8.70 -22.50
N VAL A 63 -13.39 8.74 -22.52
CA VAL A 63 -12.59 9.58 -23.40
C VAL A 63 -11.61 8.68 -24.15
N ASP A 64 -11.80 8.53 -25.45
CA ASP A 64 -11.00 7.62 -26.27
C ASP A 64 -9.52 7.97 -26.28
N ARG A 65 -9.20 9.27 -26.20
CA ARG A 65 -7.83 9.78 -26.15
C ARG A 65 -7.70 10.93 -25.15
N TYR A 66 -6.60 10.92 -24.40
CA TYR A 66 -6.19 12.04 -23.57
C TYR A 66 -5.45 13.06 -24.43
N ASP A 67 -6.01 14.26 -24.59
CA ASP A 67 -5.43 15.30 -25.43
C ASP A 67 -4.57 16.30 -24.64
N SER A 68 -5.07 16.81 -23.50
CA SER A 68 -4.34 17.81 -22.70
C SER A 68 -4.90 17.97 -21.28
N HIS A 69 -4.17 18.75 -20.46
CA HIS A 69 -4.56 19.19 -19.12
C HIS A 69 -5.90 19.96 -19.07
N ASP A 70 -6.42 20.48 -20.20
CA ASP A 70 -7.70 21.19 -20.27
C ASP A 70 -8.87 20.35 -19.73
N LEU A 71 -8.73 19.02 -19.78
CA LEU A 71 -9.69 18.11 -19.16
C LEU A 71 -9.85 18.31 -17.66
N PHE A 72 -8.92 19.00 -17.01
CA PHE A 72 -8.92 19.22 -15.56
C PHE A 72 -9.22 20.66 -15.12
N ARG A 73 -9.40 21.57 -16.07
CA ARG A 73 -9.76 22.95 -15.80
C ARG A 73 -11.15 23.05 -15.14
N ALA A 74 -11.30 24.02 -14.24
CA ALA A 74 -12.55 24.26 -13.53
C ALA A 74 -13.63 24.90 -14.41
N ASP A 75 -13.22 25.71 -15.37
CA ASP A 75 -14.09 26.44 -16.30
C ASP A 75 -14.55 25.59 -17.50
N ASN A 76 -13.97 24.40 -17.68
CA ASN A 76 -14.38 23.47 -18.74
C ASN A 76 -15.56 22.61 -18.28
N MET A 77 -16.77 23.04 -18.61
CA MET A 77 -18.02 22.39 -18.20
C MET A 77 -18.18 20.97 -18.76
N GLU A 78 -17.72 20.72 -19.98
CA GLU A 78 -17.77 19.39 -20.60
C GLU A 78 -16.81 18.43 -19.88
N ALA A 79 -15.59 18.87 -19.67
CA ALA A 79 -14.60 18.11 -18.91
C ALA A 79 -15.05 17.84 -17.46
N MET A 80 -15.71 18.80 -16.81
CA MET A 80 -16.32 18.58 -15.49
C MET A 80 -17.40 17.49 -15.53
N ALA A 81 -18.26 17.49 -16.54
CA ALA A 81 -19.29 16.48 -16.68
C ALA A 81 -18.68 15.07 -16.87
N ILE A 82 -17.64 14.94 -17.67
CA ILE A 82 -16.89 13.69 -17.85
C ILE A 82 -16.29 13.21 -16.53
N ARG A 83 -15.58 14.09 -15.80
CA ARG A 83 -14.98 13.76 -14.50
C ARG A 83 -16.03 13.34 -13.47
N ARG A 84 -17.16 14.05 -13.41
CA ARG A 84 -18.29 13.71 -12.53
C ARG A 84 -18.87 12.34 -12.88
N LYS A 85 -19.13 12.07 -14.16
CA LYS A 85 -19.62 10.78 -14.64
C LYS A 85 -18.65 9.64 -14.29
N SER A 86 -17.36 9.86 -14.47
CA SER A 86 -16.32 8.89 -14.10
C SER A 86 -16.34 8.54 -12.60
N SER A 87 -16.45 9.57 -11.75
CA SER A 87 -16.54 9.38 -10.29
C SER A 87 -17.81 8.63 -9.90
N VAL A 88 -18.95 8.98 -10.47
CA VAL A 88 -20.23 8.31 -10.20
C VAL A 88 -20.15 6.85 -10.61
N SER A 89 -19.67 6.54 -11.81
CA SER A 89 -19.51 5.15 -12.27
C SER A 89 -18.58 4.33 -11.36
N ALA A 90 -17.50 4.94 -10.87
CA ALA A 90 -16.59 4.28 -9.92
C ALA A 90 -17.29 3.99 -8.57
N MET A 91 -18.13 4.92 -8.08
CA MET A 91 -18.89 4.74 -6.85
C MET A 91 -20.00 3.68 -7.00
N GLU A 92 -20.68 3.63 -8.14
CA GLU A 92 -21.71 2.62 -8.46
C GLU A 92 -21.10 1.21 -8.52
N ASP A 93 -19.97 1.04 -9.21
CA ASP A 93 -19.27 -0.24 -9.28
C ASP A 93 -18.74 -0.67 -7.89
N ALA A 94 -18.22 0.28 -7.11
CA ALA A 94 -17.81 0.02 -5.73
C ALA A 94 -18.98 -0.43 -4.85
N THR A 95 -20.14 0.20 -5.00
CA THR A 95 -21.37 -0.15 -4.29
C THR A 95 -21.85 -1.54 -4.67
N HIS A 96 -21.92 -1.84 -5.98
CA HIS A 96 -22.30 -3.15 -6.47
C HIS A 96 -21.40 -4.24 -5.88
N TRP A 97 -20.08 -4.03 -5.93
CA TRP A 97 -19.11 -4.99 -5.41
C TRP A 97 -19.20 -5.18 -3.88
N LEU A 98 -19.38 -4.09 -3.12
CA LEU A 98 -19.56 -4.16 -1.66
C LEU A 98 -20.83 -4.92 -1.26
N ASN A 99 -21.91 -4.81 -2.05
CA ASN A 99 -23.16 -5.51 -1.79
C ASN A 99 -23.08 -7.01 -2.15
N THR A 100 -22.18 -7.42 -3.05
CA THR A 100 -22.13 -8.79 -3.57
C THR A 100 -20.95 -9.59 -3.02
N GLU A 101 -19.74 -9.05 -3.09
CA GLU A 101 -18.49 -9.82 -2.91
C GLU A 101 -17.60 -9.30 -1.79
N GLY A 102 -17.57 -7.98 -1.59
CA GLY A 102 -16.51 -7.32 -0.83
C GLY A 102 -16.91 -6.78 0.52
N ASN A 103 -15.87 -6.38 1.27
CA ASN A 103 -16.01 -5.71 2.56
C ASN A 103 -15.47 -4.28 2.54
N ILE A 104 -14.41 -4.03 1.74
CA ILE A 104 -13.69 -2.77 1.75
C ILE A 104 -13.45 -2.32 0.31
N ALA A 105 -14.08 -1.22 -0.10
CA ALA A 105 -13.80 -0.56 -1.38
C ALA A 105 -12.83 0.61 -1.17
N ILE A 106 -11.74 0.64 -1.94
CA ILE A 106 -10.78 1.74 -1.95
C ILE A 106 -11.05 2.59 -3.17
N LEU A 107 -11.53 3.81 -2.97
CA LEU A 107 -11.84 4.75 -4.04
C LEU A 107 -10.63 5.65 -4.31
N ASP A 108 -9.88 5.35 -5.36
CA ASP A 108 -8.71 6.13 -5.77
C ASP A 108 -9.14 7.27 -6.68
N ALA A 109 -9.35 8.42 -6.08
CA ALA A 109 -9.70 9.68 -6.71
C ALA A 109 -8.94 10.85 -6.06
N THR A 110 -9.07 12.05 -6.60
CA THR A 110 -8.41 13.23 -6.03
C THR A 110 -9.19 13.86 -4.88
N ASN A 111 -10.51 13.91 -4.96
CA ASN A 111 -11.44 14.44 -3.94
C ASN A 111 -10.96 15.75 -3.30
N THR A 112 -10.43 16.67 -4.14
CA THR A 112 -9.68 17.85 -3.71
C THR A 112 -10.53 18.92 -3.03
N THR A 113 -11.82 18.98 -3.31
CA THR A 113 -12.72 20.00 -2.75
C THR A 113 -13.63 19.41 -1.67
N ARG A 114 -14.12 20.24 -0.75
CA ARG A 114 -15.12 19.82 0.25
C ARG A 114 -16.40 19.35 -0.40
N ASP A 115 -16.84 20.01 -1.47
CA ASP A 115 -18.04 19.62 -2.21
C ASP A 115 -17.93 18.20 -2.77
N HIS A 116 -16.77 17.82 -3.32
CA HIS A 116 -16.54 16.44 -3.77
C HIS A 116 -16.57 15.46 -2.61
N ARG A 117 -15.94 15.78 -1.47
CA ARG A 117 -15.96 14.93 -0.28
C ARG A 117 -17.35 14.82 0.32
N GLN A 118 -18.10 15.91 0.32
CA GLN A 118 -19.50 15.90 0.77
C GLN A 118 -20.35 14.99 -0.15
N ALA A 119 -20.20 15.09 -1.46
CA ALA A 119 -20.92 14.22 -2.40
C ALA A 119 -20.60 12.73 -2.18
N VAL A 120 -19.33 12.40 -1.91
CA VAL A 120 -18.92 11.02 -1.57
C VAL A 120 -19.56 10.57 -0.25
N TYR A 121 -19.57 11.44 0.76
CA TYR A 121 -20.19 11.16 2.06
C TYR A 121 -21.70 10.96 1.93
N ASP A 122 -22.39 11.85 1.23
CA ASP A 122 -23.83 11.77 1.03
C ASP A 122 -24.23 10.48 0.30
N TYR A 123 -23.45 10.10 -0.70
CA TYR A 123 -23.72 8.87 -1.44
C TYR A 123 -23.50 7.61 -0.58
N PHE A 124 -22.33 7.45 0.03
CA PHE A 124 -22.04 6.20 0.75
C PHE A 124 -22.61 6.16 2.16
N VAL A 125 -22.60 7.27 2.89
CA VAL A 125 -23.05 7.28 4.30
C VAL A 125 -24.53 7.64 4.40
N SER A 126 -24.95 8.77 3.82
CA SER A 126 -26.31 9.27 4.01
C SER A 126 -27.35 8.41 3.27
N GLN A 127 -27.04 7.96 2.04
CA GLN A 127 -27.98 7.18 1.22
C GLN A 127 -27.87 5.66 1.44
N LEU A 128 -26.64 5.13 1.56
CA LEU A 128 -26.39 3.68 1.61
C LEU A 128 -26.09 3.14 3.01
N GLY A 129 -25.79 4.01 4.00
CA GLY A 129 -25.47 3.59 5.37
C GLY A 129 -24.11 2.88 5.50
N PHE A 130 -23.21 3.03 4.54
CA PHE A 130 -21.87 2.47 4.59
C PHE A 130 -20.97 3.30 5.50
N LYS A 131 -19.89 2.71 5.99
CA LYS A 131 -18.84 3.45 6.67
C LYS A 131 -17.92 4.11 5.66
N LEU A 132 -17.36 5.26 6.01
CA LEU A 132 -16.44 6.01 5.17
C LEU A 132 -15.23 6.49 5.97
N LEU A 133 -14.04 6.23 5.42
CA LEU A 133 -12.76 6.72 5.91
C LEU A 133 -12.07 7.46 4.77
N PHE A 134 -11.77 8.74 4.97
CA PHE A 134 -10.91 9.48 4.05
C PHE A 134 -9.44 9.26 4.37
N VAL A 135 -8.59 9.19 3.34
CA VAL A 135 -7.14 9.16 3.49
C VAL A 135 -6.54 10.24 2.61
N GLU A 136 -6.00 11.26 3.22
CA GLU A 136 -5.38 12.40 2.53
C GLU A 136 -3.87 12.19 2.40
N PHE A 137 -3.37 12.40 1.17
CA PHE A 137 -1.96 12.27 0.82
C PHE A 137 -1.39 13.65 0.48
N ILE A 138 -0.42 14.09 1.25
CA ILE A 138 0.28 15.36 1.11
C ILE A 138 1.76 15.06 0.88
N VAL A 139 2.36 15.69 -0.12
CA VAL A 139 3.80 15.64 -0.36
C VAL A 139 4.27 17.08 -0.57
N GLU A 140 5.11 17.54 0.35
CA GLU A 140 5.77 18.85 0.36
C GLU A 140 7.25 18.74 0.00
N ASP A 141 7.84 17.55 0.21
CA ASP A 141 9.22 17.25 -0.16
C ASP A 141 9.38 17.18 -1.69
N GLU A 142 10.24 18.06 -2.23
CA GLU A 142 10.46 18.23 -3.67
C GLU A 142 11.15 16.99 -4.31
N GLU A 143 12.01 16.29 -3.58
CA GLU A 143 12.69 15.09 -4.10
C GLU A 143 11.69 13.94 -4.24
N ILE A 144 10.84 13.75 -3.23
CA ILE A 144 9.77 12.76 -3.27
C ILE A 144 8.80 13.09 -4.42
N LEU A 145 8.42 14.36 -4.55
CA LEU A 145 7.49 14.80 -5.58
C LEU A 145 8.06 14.58 -6.98
N SER A 146 9.30 15.01 -7.23
CA SER A 146 9.97 14.85 -8.52
C SER A 146 10.08 13.38 -8.94
N ARG A 147 10.44 12.50 -7.99
CA ARG A 147 10.47 11.06 -8.24
C ARG A 147 9.09 10.50 -8.60
N ASN A 148 8.06 10.89 -7.85
CA ASN A 148 6.69 10.43 -8.09
C ASN A 148 6.15 10.92 -9.44
N ILE A 149 6.48 12.15 -9.85
CA ILE A 149 6.10 12.70 -11.17
C ILE A 149 6.73 11.84 -12.27
N LYS A 150 8.03 11.57 -12.19
CA LYS A 150 8.72 10.70 -13.17
C LYS A 150 8.06 9.33 -13.29
N GLU A 151 7.72 8.70 -12.16
CA GLU A 151 7.03 7.41 -12.17
C GLU A 151 5.64 7.49 -12.83
N VAL A 152 4.90 8.58 -12.60
CA VAL A 152 3.59 8.78 -13.24
C VAL A 152 3.75 8.97 -14.75
N LEU A 153 4.68 9.80 -15.20
CA LEU A 153 4.91 10.03 -16.63
C LEU A 153 5.33 8.75 -17.35
N MET A 154 6.18 7.94 -16.75
CA MET A 154 6.64 6.67 -17.32
C MET A 154 5.56 5.59 -17.40
N ASN A 155 4.64 5.55 -16.43
CA ASN A 155 3.70 4.43 -16.28
C ASN A 155 2.25 4.77 -16.65
N SER A 156 1.90 6.04 -16.79
CA SER A 156 0.53 6.45 -17.10
C SER A 156 0.22 6.28 -18.58
N PRO A 157 -0.89 5.61 -18.93
CA PRO A 157 -1.36 5.54 -20.31
C PRO A 157 -1.64 6.91 -20.96
N ASP A 158 -1.91 7.94 -20.15
CA ASP A 158 -2.22 9.29 -20.60
C ASP A 158 -1.01 9.96 -21.31
N TYR A 159 0.21 9.57 -20.94
CA TYR A 159 1.46 10.20 -21.42
C TYR A 159 2.30 9.31 -22.34
N LYS A 160 1.88 8.08 -22.61
CA LYS A 160 2.66 7.07 -23.30
C LYS A 160 3.17 7.52 -24.69
N ASP A 161 2.37 8.32 -25.40
CA ASP A 161 2.66 8.75 -26.77
C ASP A 161 3.11 10.23 -26.84
N MET A 162 3.41 10.85 -25.68
CA MET A 162 3.91 12.23 -25.60
C MET A 162 5.43 12.28 -25.46
N ALA A 163 6.06 13.31 -26.03
CA ALA A 163 7.45 13.62 -25.72
C ALA A 163 7.60 14.02 -24.26
N GLU A 164 8.71 13.64 -23.61
CA GLU A 164 8.90 13.78 -22.15
C GLU A 164 8.70 15.22 -21.66
N GLU A 165 9.28 16.20 -22.35
CA GLU A 165 9.14 17.63 -21.99
C GLU A 165 7.67 18.09 -22.06
N LYS A 166 6.95 17.70 -23.11
CA LYS A 166 5.53 18.03 -23.26
C LYS A 166 4.67 17.34 -22.23
N ALA A 167 4.98 16.08 -21.90
CA ALA A 167 4.26 15.31 -20.88
C ALA A 167 4.47 15.92 -19.48
N LEU A 168 5.66 16.43 -19.19
CA LEU A 168 5.96 17.11 -17.92
C LEU A 168 5.19 18.41 -17.83
N ASP A 169 5.24 19.28 -18.84
CA ASP A 169 4.50 20.55 -18.88
C ASP A 169 2.99 20.31 -18.70
N ASP A 170 2.41 19.41 -19.46
CA ASP A 170 0.98 19.05 -19.36
C ASP A 170 0.62 18.54 -17.95
N PHE A 171 1.51 17.74 -17.36
CA PHE A 171 1.30 17.23 -16.01
C PHE A 171 1.35 18.34 -14.95
N GLU A 172 2.29 19.28 -15.08
CA GLU A 172 2.40 20.43 -14.18
C GLU A 172 1.17 21.34 -14.27
N GLN A 173 0.70 21.62 -15.49
CA GLN A 173 -0.55 22.37 -15.70
C GLN A 173 -1.75 21.66 -15.08
N LYS A 174 -1.85 20.35 -15.26
CA LYS A 174 -2.89 19.54 -14.61
C LYS A 174 -2.83 19.63 -13.08
N VAL A 175 -1.64 19.55 -12.48
CA VAL A 175 -1.46 19.71 -11.03
C VAL A 175 -1.89 21.10 -10.60
N GLN A 176 -1.52 22.15 -11.34
CA GLN A 176 -1.90 23.52 -11.07
C GLN A 176 -3.42 23.69 -11.02
N HIS A 177 -4.16 23.15 -11.98
CA HIS A 177 -5.64 23.22 -11.98
C HIS A 177 -6.27 22.54 -10.75
N TYR A 178 -5.64 21.48 -10.23
CA TYR A 178 -6.10 20.88 -8.98
C TYR A 178 -5.71 21.70 -7.75
N MET A 179 -4.52 22.33 -7.74
CA MET A 179 -4.04 23.16 -6.62
C MET A 179 -4.93 24.38 -6.39
N GLU A 180 -5.41 25.00 -7.46
CA GLU A 180 -6.31 26.17 -7.38
C GLU A 180 -7.59 25.92 -6.59
N GLN A 181 -8.03 24.65 -6.55
CA GLN A 181 -9.27 24.24 -5.89
C GLN A 181 -9.02 23.34 -4.67
N TYR A 182 -7.76 23.06 -4.35
CA TYR A 182 -7.45 22.11 -3.29
C TYR A 182 -7.73 22.66 -1.91
N GLU A 183 -8.55 21.93 -1.16
CA GLU A 183 -8.87 22.20 0.22
C GLU A 183 -8.43 21.04 1.09
N THR A 184 -7.35 21.22 1.86
CA THR A 184 -6.83 20.19 2.77
C THR A 184 -7.86 19.83 3.83
N MET A 185 -7.83 18.60 4.31
CA MET A 185 -8.70 18.13 5.38
C MET A 185 -8.29 18.71 6.74
N SER A 186 -9.27 19.12 7.52
CA SER A 186 -9.06 19.77 8.81
C SER A 186 -10.06 19.30 9.85
N SER A 187 -9.60 18.96 11.04
CA SER A 187 -10.46 18.55 12.16
C SER A 187 -11.45 19.64 12.60
N SER A 188 -11.19 20.91 12.26
CA SER A 188 -12.09 22.02 12.56
C SER A 188 -13.22 22.19 11.54
N GLN A 189 -12.97 21.86 10.28
CA GLN A 189 -13.91 22.07 9.17
C GLN A 189 -14.59 20.76 8.76
N ASP A 190 -13.82 19.64 8.73
CA ASP A 190 -14.30 18.31 8.35
C ASP A 190 -14.72 17.47 9.57
N LYS A 191 -15.41 18.12 10.54
CA LYS A 191 -15.78 17.54 11.84
C LYS A 191 -16.58 16.25 11.75
N LEU A 192 -17.35 16.06 10.68
CA LEU A 192 -18.21 14.88 10.50
C LEU A 192 -17.41 13.64 10.04
N TYR A 193 -16.30 13.84 9.35
CA TYR A 193 -15.57 12.77 8.68
C TYR A 193 -14.55 12.07 9.60
N SER A 194 -14.40 10.78 9.38
CA SER A 194 -13.20 10.05 9.85
C SER A 194 -12.13 10.16 8.79
N PHE A 195 -10.92 10.58 9.16
CA PHE A 195 -9.83 10.68 8.18
C PHE A 195 -8.45 10.45 8.77
N ILE A 196 -7.53 10.06 7.88
CA ILE A 196 -6.09 9.93 8.14
C ILE A 196 -5.39 10.86 7.15
N ARG A 197 -4.40 11.65 7.62
CA ARG A 197 -3.53 12.47 6.78
C ARG A 197 -2.14 11.90 6.81
N ILE A 198 -1.54 11.76 5.65
CA ILE A 198 -0.19 11.21 5.45
C ILE A 198 0.64 12.29 4.79
N LEU A 199 1.67 12.75 5.48
CA LEU A 199 2.65 13.71 4.97
C LEU A 199 3.90 12.98 4.50
N ASN A 200 4.45 13.38 3.35
CA ASN A 200 5.73 12.92 2.81
C ASN A 200 5.89 11.39 2.86
N GLN A 201 4.86 10.67 2.40
CA GLN A 201 4.88 9.20 2.35
C GLN A 201 5.00 8.51 3.72
N GLY A 202 4.58 9.18 4.80
CA GLY A 202 4.54 8.60 6.15
C GLY A 202 5.57 9.18 7.12
N GLU A 203 6.23 10.29 6.77
CA GLU A 203 7.06 11.05 7.70
C GLU A 203 6.25 11.56 8.89
N ASP A 204 5.04 12.05 8.63
CA ASP A 204 4.06 12.39 9.66
C ASP A 204 2.68 11.82 9.29
N ILE A 205 1.98 11.30 10.30
CA ILE A 205 0.64 10.75 10.15
C ILE A 205 -0.25 11.25 11.27
N SER A 206 -1.31 11.94 10.89
CA SER A 206 -2.35 12.37 11.82
C SER A 206 -3.70 11.71 11.50
N SER A 207 -4.53 11.52 12.51
CA SER A 207 -5.83 10.89 12.35
C SER A 207 -6.93 11.62 13.12
N HIS A 208 -8.14 11.63 12.57
CA HIS A 208 -9.32 12.21 13.17
C HIS A 208 -10.47 11.19 13.16
N LYS A 209 -11.03 10.93 14.35
CA LYS A 209 -12.18 10.03 14.55
C LYS A 209 -12.04 8.63 13.94
N VAL A 210 -10.82 8.13 13.80
CA VAL A 210 -10.59 6.76 13.34
C VAL A 210 -10.94 5.79 14.49
N ARG A 211 -12.02 5.06 14.30
CA ARG A 211 -12.57 4.13 15.29
C ARG A 211 -13.12 2.90 14.60
N GLY A 212 -12.91 1.75 15.19
CA GLY A 212 -13.35 0.48 14.63
C GLY A 212 -12.18 -0.41 14.22
N HIS A 213 -12.45 -1.70 14.10
CA HIS A 213 -11.40 -2.71 13.84
C HIS A 213 -10.76 -2.52 12.46
N LEU A 214 -11.57 -2.35 11.42
CA LEU A 214 -11.06 -2.22 10.04
C LEU A 214 -10.31 -0.91 9.85
N GLU A 215 -10.86 0.19 10.35
CA GLU A 215 -10.25 1.52 10.27
C GLU A 215 -8.91 1.56 11.00
N THR A 216 -8.82 0.95 12.19
CA THR A 216 -7.56 0.85 12.96
C THR A 216 -6.56 -0.05 12.25
N LYS A 217 -6.99 -1.15 11.64
CA LYS A 217 -6.14 -2.05 10.84
C LYS A 217 -5.55 -1.31 9.63
N ILE A 218 -6.35 -0.49 8.96
CA ILE A 218 -5.91 0.36 7.84
C ILE A 218 -4.92 1.42 8.35
N GLN A 219 -5.22 2.11 9.45
CA GLN A 219 -4.31 3.08 10.06
C GLN A 219 -2.96 2.43 10.41
N THR A 220 -2.96 1.27 11.04
CA THR A 220 -1.73 0.53 11.38
C THR A 220 -0.91 0.20 10.13
N PHE A 221 -1.57 -0.25 9.05
CA PHE A 221 -0.88 -0.48 7.78
C PHE A 221 -0.25 0.80 7.25
N LEU A 222 -1.02 1.89 7.16
CA LEU A 222 -0.55 3.17 6.61
C LEU A 222 0.61 3.76 7.42
N THR A 223 0.59 3.61 8.75
CA THR A 223 1.66 4.07 9.65
C THR A 223 2.97 3.29 9.44
N ASN A 224 2.88 2.02 9.08
CA ASN A 224 4.05 1.15 8.90
C ASN A 224 4.45 0.97 7.43
N PHE A 225 3.66 1.53 6.51
CA PHE A 225 3.91 1.39 5.08
C PHE A 225 4.90 2.45 4.60
N SER A 226 6.00 1.99 4.01
CA SER A 226 6.94 2.84 3.28
C SER A 226 6.90 2.47 1.80
N PRO A 227 6.59 3.41 0.90
CA PRO A 227 6.59 3.16 -0.54
C PRO A 227 8.00 3.08 -1.13
N THR A 228 9.04 3.43 -0.37
CA THR A 228 10.42 3.37 -0.82
C THR A 228 10.79 1.94 -1.24
N PRO A 229 11.31 1.73 -2.46
CA PRO A 229 11.78 0.43 -2.89
C PRO A 229 12.85 -0.12 -1.95
N LYS A 230 12.67 -1.38 -1.54
CA LYS A 230 13.64 -2.09 -0.69
C LYS A 230 13.99 -3.42 -1.34
N THR A 231 15.26 -3.79 -1.32
CA THR A 231 15.72 -5.10 -1.75
C THR A 231 15.85 -6.01 -0.54
N LEU A 232 15.21 -7.15 -0.56
CA LEU A 232 15.28 -8.16 0.50
C LEU A 232 16.05 -9.37 -0.03
N TYR A 233 17.11 -9.74 0.66
CA TYR A 233 17.89 -10.94 0.39
C TYR A 233 17.50 -12.02 1.39
N PHE A 234 17.17 -13.21 0.89
CA PHE A 234 16.85 -14.36 1.72
C PHE A 234 17.93 -15.41 1.53
N SER A 235 18.49 -15.86 2.65
CA SER A 235 19.47 -16.96 2.67
C SER A 235 19.07 -17.97 3.71
N ARG A 236 19.21 -19.26 3.40
CA ARG A 236 19.16 -20.33 4.39
C ARG A 236 20.46 -20.32 5.18
N HIS A 237 20.43 -20.77 6.45
CA HIS A 237 21.66 -21.03 7.21
C HIS A 237 22.53 -22.09 6.52
N GLY A 238 23.83 -22.08 6.75
CA GLY A 238 24.76 -23.12 6.34
C GLY A 238 24.35 -24.48 6.91
N GLU A 239 24.89 -25.56 6.34
CA GLU A 239 24.66 -26.92 6.83
C GLU A 239 25.09 -27.02 8.32
N SER A 240 24.19 -27.48 9.18
CA SER A 240 24.48 -27.71 10.60
C SER A 240 24.91 -29.16 10.84
N GLU A 241 25.54 -29.43 11.99
CA GLU A 241 25.89 -30.79 12.39
C GLU A 241 24.67 -31.72 12.48
N ASN A 242 23.52 -31.17 12.93
CA ASN A 242 22.27 -31.92 12.93
C ASN A 242 21.80 -32.26 11.51
N ASN A 243 22.04 -31.40 10.52
CA ASN A 243 21.73 -31.73 9.13
C ASN A 243 22.56 -32.88 8.61
N VAL A 244 23.85 -32.91 8.97
CA VAL A 244 24.75 -34.07 8.62
C VAL A 244 24.26 -35.37 9.24
N LEU A 245 23.75 -35.31 10.48
CA LEU A 245 23.22 -36.47 11.19
C LEU A 245 21.76 -36.83 10.83
N GLY A 246 21.13 -36.06 9.91
CA GLY A 246 19.72 -36.25 9.54
C GLY A 246 18.73 -35.96 10.66
N LYS A 247 19.14 -35.21 11.69
CA LYS A 247 18.30 -34.80 12.82
C LYS A 247 17.53 -33.53 12.50
N ILE A 248 16.27 -33.50 12.90
CA ILE A 248 15.39 -32.32 12.79
C ILE A 248 15.34 -31.59 14.13
N GLY A 249 15.40 -30.25 14.09
CA GLY A 249 15.33 -29.39 15.28
C GLY A 249 16.66 -29.28 16.02
N GLY A 250 16.62 -28.70 17.21
CA GLY A 250 17.78 -28.42 18.06
C GLY A 250 18.61 -27.22 17.60
N ASP A 251 19.61 -26.87 18.41
CA ASP A 251 20.47 -25.70 18.20
C ASP A 251 21.94 -26.14 18.02
N ALA A 252 22.22 -26.83 16.91
CA ALA A 252 23.56 -27.30 16.56
C ALA A 252 24.36 -26.20 15.84
N ASP A 253 25.70 -26.30 15.96
CA ASP A 253 26.64 -25.48 15.23
C ASP A 253 26.69 -25.85 13.73
N LEU A 254 27.31 -24.99 12.92
CA LEU A 254 27.56 -25.30 11.51
C LEU A 254 28.59 -26.43 11.36
N SER A 255 28.34 -27.31 10.39
CA SER A 255 29.33 -28.27 9.92
C SER A 255 30.50 -27.53 9.24
N PRO A 256 31.66 -28.18 9.00
CA PRO A 256 32.76 -27.57 8.24
C PRO A 256 32.32 -27.05 6.87
N ARG A 257 31.38 -27.73 6.19
CA ARG A 257 30.81 -27.29 4.93
C ARG A 257 29.91 -26.07 5.12
N GLY A 258 29.11 -26.04 6.20
CA GLY A 258 28.29 -24.90 6.56
C GLY A 258 29.10 -23.64 6.88
N GLN A 259 30.24 -23.78 7.54
CA GLN A 259 31.18 -22.68 7.79
C GLN A 259 31.77 -22.12 6.49
N GLN A 260 32.16 -23.00 5.54
CA GLN A 260 32.61 -22.54 4.21
C GLN A 260 31.52 -21.81 3.44
N TYR A 261 30.26 -22.24 3.58
CA TYR A 261 29.12 -21.52 3.01
C TYR A 261 28.98 -20.12 3.62
N GLY A 262 29.04 -20.00 4.96
CA GLY A 262 29.01 -18.68 5.65
C GLY A 262 30.10 -17.74 5.17
N LEU A 263 31.33 -18.22 5.05
CA LEU A 263 32.45 -17.44 4.51
C LEU A 263 32.23 -17.01 3.05
N SER A 264 31.67 -17.86 2.22
CA SER A 264 31.36 -17.56 0.82
C SER A 264 30.24 -16.55 0.70
N LEU A 265 29.19 -16.68 1.51
CA LEU A 265 28.08 -15.72 1.60
C LEU A 265 28.59 -14.34 2.05
N ALA A 266 29.42 -14.30 3.08
CA ALA A 266 30.02 -13.06 3.58
C ALA A 266 30.86 -12.37 2.50
N ARG A 267 31.72 -13.11 1.77
CA ARG A 267 32.50 -12.54 0.65
C ARG A 267 31.57 -11.96 -0.44
N HIS A 268 30.52 -12.70 -0.80
CA HIS A 268 29.57 -12.25 -1.82
C HIS A 268 28.86 -10.97 -1.40
N MET A 269 28.29 -10.92 -0.19
CA MET A 269 27.56 -9.77 0.30
C MET A 269 28.46 -8.54 0.49
N ASN A 270 29.67 -8.73 1.03
CA ASN A 270 30.61 -7.63 1.24
C ASN A 270 31.10 -7.04 -0.10
N ALA A 271 31.25 -7.88 -1.15
CA ALA A 271 31.63 -7.43 -2.48
C ALA A 271 30.54 -6.57 -3.17
N GLN A 272 29.27 -6.67 -2.76
CA GLN A 272 28.17 -5.86 -3.31
C GLN A 272 28.21 -4.42 -2.80
N SER A 273 28.95 -4.11 -1.74
CA SER A 273 29.06 -2.76 -1.13
C SER A 273 27.70 -2.10 -0.89
N ILE A 274 26.72 -2.85 -0.36
CA ILE A 274 25.34 -2.39 -0.16
C ILE A 274 25.33 -1.37 0.99
N PRO A 275 24.94 -0.11 0.75
CA PRO A 275 24.86 0.90 1.79
C PRO A 275 23.78 0.55 2.81
N ASN A 276 24.06 0.78 4.10
CA ASN A 276 23.11 0.55 5.20
C ASN A 276 22.50 -0.87 5.21
N LEU A 277 23.31 -1.88 4.91
CA LEU A 277 22.85 -3.26 4.96
C LEU A 277 22.50 -3.66 6.40
N HIS A 278 21.29 -4.14 6.60
CA HIS A 278 20.84 -4.76 7.85
C HIS A 278 20.66 -6.25 7.63
N VAL A 279 21.20 -7.05 8.55
CA VAL A 279 21.07 -8.50 8.54
C VAL A 279 20.27 -8.95 9.75
N TRP A 280 19.18 -9.67 9.51
CA TRP A 280 18.36 -10.26 10.56
C TRP A 280 18.55 -11.78 10.56
N THR A 281 18.87 -12.33 11.73
CA THR A 281 18.97 -13.76 11.94
C THR A 281 18.03 -14.21 13.05
N SER A 282 17.74 -15.48 13.12
CA SER A 282 17.19 -16.08 14.33
C SER A 282 18.24 -16.08 15.46
N GLU A 283 17.83 -16.48 16.65
CA GLU A 283 18.76 -16.65 17.80
C GLU A 283 19.58 -17.94 17.76
N LEU A 284 19.26 -18.85 16.82
CA LEU A 284 19.92 -20.14 16.70
C LEU A 284 21.37 -19.99 16.25
N ARG A 285 22.27 -20.80 16.83
CA ARG A 285 23.72 -20.74 16.59
C ARG A 285 24.07 -20.82 15.10
N ARG A 286 23.51 -21.78 14.36
CA ARG A 286 23.75 -21.95 12.93
C ARG A 286 23.45 -20.70 12.10
N THR A 287 22.41 -19.95 12.46
CA THR A 287 22.04 -18.72 11.73
C THR A 287 22.99 -17.56 12.06
N LYS A 288 23.38 -17.42 13.33
CA LYS A 288 24.38 -16.42 13.77
C LYS A 288 25.71 -16.66 13.09
N GLN A 289 26.22 -17.90 13.14
CA GLN A 289 27.47 -18.31 12.50
C GLN A 289 27.46 -18.12 10.98
N THR A 290 26.30 -18.32 10.32
CA THR A 290 26.17 -18.09 8.87
C THR A 290 26.35 -16.61 8.51
N ALA A 291 25.93 -15.70 9.37
CA ALA A 291 25.97 -14.26 9.13
C ALA A 291 27.21 -13.54 9.67
N GLU A 292 28.03 -14.19 10.51
CA GLU A 292 29.11 -13.59 11.29
C GLU A 292 30.13 -12.80 10.46
N GLY A 293 30.41 -13.25 9.25
CA GLY A 293 31.39 -12.58 8.38
C GLY A 293 30.83 -11.45 7.51
N ILE A 294 29.55 -11.13 7.59
CA ILE A 294 28.92 -10.08 6.77
C ILE A 294 29.17 -8.70 7.42
N ASN A 295 29.70 -7.78 6.65
CA ASN A 295 29.92 -6.39 7.11
C ASN A 295 28.60 -5.60 7.07
N ALA A 296 27.82 -5.71 8.13
CA ALA A 296 26.47 -5.14 8.23
C ALA A 296 26.08 -4.92 9.69
N ILE A 297 24.97 -4.19 9.91
CA ILE A 297 24.31 -4.14 11.23
C ILE A 297 23.54 -5.44 11.41
N ILE A 298 24.02 -6.33 12.28
CA ILE A 298 23.43 -7.65 12.52
C ILE A 298 22.54 -7.59 13.76
N GLN A 299 21.32 -8.08 13.65
CA GLN A 299 20.35 -8.22 14.74
C GLN A 299 19.85 -9.67 14.82
N HIS A 300 19.80 -10.20 16.04
CA HIS A 300 19.27 -11.53 16.33
C HIS A 300 17.86 -11.41 16.88
N LEU A 301 16.87 -12.02 16.20
CA LEU A 301 15.47 -11.82 16.47
C LEU A 301 14.79 -13.14 16.83
N ALA A 302 14.28 -13.27 18.06
CA ALA A 302 13.53 -14.45 18.51
C ALA A 302 12.33 -14.81 17.60
N PRO A 303 11.56 -13.84 17.04
CA PRO A 303 10.47 -14.17 16.12
C PRO A 303 10.89 -14.89 14.83
N LEU A 304 12.19 -14.89 14.50
CA LEU A 304 12.74 -15.63 13.36
C LEU A 304 13.21 -17.04 13.72
N ASN A 305 13.08 -17.47 14.98
CA ASN A 305 13.37 -18.84 15.36
C ASN A 305 12.44 -19.80 14.62
N GLU A 306 12.97 -20.95 14.20
CA GLU A 306 12.16 -22.03 13.66
C GLU A 306 11.20 -22.53 14.75
N LEU A 307 9.99 -22.92 14.34
CA LEU A 307 9.08 -23.62 15.23
C LEU A 307 9.72 -24.96 15.58
N ASP A 308 9.86 -25.25 16.85
CA ASP A 308 10.39 -26.54 17.29
C ASP A 308 9.48 -27.65 16.78
N ALA A 309 10.02 -28.50 15.91
CA ALA A 309 9.40 -29.78 15.63
C ALA A 309 9.57 -30.65 16.88
N VAL A 310 8.55 -30.65 17.72
CA VAL A 310 8.51 -31.58 18.84
C VAL A 310 8.38 -32.98 18.24
N CYS A 311 9.51 -33.64 18.02
CA CYS A 311 9.53 -35.08 17.81
C CYS A 311 9.15 -35.69 19.15
N ASN A 312 7.88 -36.01 19.36
CA ASN A 312 7.46 -36.98 20.38
C ASN A 312 8.11 -38.33 19.99
N ASN A 313 9.29 -38.58 20.52
CA ASN A 313 9.83 -39.94 20.61
C ASN A 313 9.03 -40.66 21.72
N SER A 314 7.95 -41.31 21.33
CA SER A 314 7.36 -42.39 22.10
C SER A 314 7.76 -43.71 21.47
#